data_a8a431ebc2cde02119deeccd3a6602de
#
_entry.id   a8a431ebc2cde02119deeccd3a6602de
#
_cell.length_a   1.000
_cell.length_b   1.000
_cell.length_c   1.000
_cell.angle_alpha   90.00
_cell.angle_beta   90.00
_cell.angle_gamma   90.00
#
_symmetry.space_group_name_H-M   'P 1'
#
loop_
_entity.id
_entity.type
_entity.pdbx_description
1 polymer ?
#
loop_
_entity_poly.entity_id
_entity_poly.type
_entity_poly.pdbx_seq_one_letter_code
_entity_poly.pdbx_strand_id
1 'polypeptide(L)'
;MFSLSDLILFRTVAEAGSITRAAERLHRVQSNVTARVKRLEVQLGVSLFVRGRRGMCLTPEGKRLTDYADRLLALAEEARSDLGAREPRGRLQIGSMESTAAVHLPDLLSRLHATYRALEVQLVTGTSGSLIAQLRAGEISAAFVSGDIREPDLIADPAFIEELVLITHPSTRRPPRPTDLRDKTLVAFGAGCTYRACVETWLAAQGIRPPRTFAVASYHAMLACIAANVGYAFAPRSVLRASSARAAVVAHRPNHHPWRMTTWLVRRANDRSRAVQALAELVRQAARRRGSDRWGEDGPRRSGRR
;
A
#
# COMPACT_ATOMS: atom_id res chain seq x y z
N MET A 1 -18.10 15.71 27.04
CA MET A 1 -17.72 14.85 25.89
C MET A 1 -17.50 15.77 24.69
N PHE A 2 -16.41 15.62 23.95
CA PHE A 2 -16.16 16.38 22.72
C PHE A 2 -16.98 15.82 21.55
N SER A 3 -17.22 16.64 20.54
CA SER A 3 -18.04 16.32 19.36
C SER A 3 -17.16 16.08 18.11
N LEU A 4 -17.70 15.46 17.08
CA LEU A 4 -17.04 15.37 15.78
C LEU A 4 -16.67 16.76 15.20
N SER A 5 -17.50 17.78 15.46
CA SER A 5 -17.20 19.14 15.03
C SER A 5 -16.01 19.77 15.79
N ASP A 6 -15.69 19.31 17.00
CA ASP A 6 -14.49 19.71 17.72
C ASP A 6 -13.24 19.03 17.13
N LEU A 7 -13.37 17.78 16.69
CA LEU A 7 -12.29 17.08 15.99
C LEU A 7 -11.99 17.70 14.61
N ILE A 8 -13.01 18.08 13.84
CA ILE A 8 -12.84 18.80 12.56
C ILE A 8 -12.09 20.12 12.80
N LEU A 9 -12.52 20.90 13.82
CA LEU A 9 -11.88 22.16 14.15
C LEU A 9 -10.42 21.94 14.58
N PHE A 10 -10.16 20.98 15.45
CA PHE A 10 -8.81 20.62 15.89
C PHE A 10 -7.91 20.27 14.69
N ARG A 11 -8.38 19.38 13.78
CA ARG A 11 -7.69 19.01 12.55
C ARG A 11 -7.37 20.22 11.69
N THR A 12 -8.36 21.08 11.45
CA THR A 12 -8.17 22.29 10.63
C THR A 12 -7.11 23.22 11.23
N VAL A 13 -7.05 23.35 12.55
CA VAL A 13 -6.01 24.14 13.22
C VAL A 13 -4.62 23.48 13.07
N ALA A 14 -4.55 22.17 13.21
CA ALA A 14 -3.30 21.43 13.06
C ALA A 14 -2.73 21.56 11.62
N GLU A 15 -3.56 21.42 10.61
CA GLU A 15 -3.18 21.57 9.20
C GLU A 15 -2.80 23.02 8.83
N ALA A 16 -3.56 23.99 9.32
CA ALA A 16 -3.29 25.40 9.04
C ALA A 16 -2.04 25.93 9.78
N GLY A 17 -1.65 25.30 10.92
CA GLY A 17 -0.58 25.79 11.80
C GLY A 17 -0.85 27.21 12.37
N SER A 18 -2.09 27.67 12.31
CA SER A 18 -2.52 29.01 12.75
C SER A 18 -4.02 29.03 13.03
N ILE A 19 -4.38 29.59 14.18
CA ILE A 19 -5.80 29.80 14.55
C ILE A 19 -6.51 30.72 13.57
N THR A 20 -5.85 31.78 13.12
CA THR A 20 -6.43 32.75 12.16
C THR A 20 -6.75 32.08 10.84
N ARG A 21 -5.79 31.37 10.24
CA ARG A 21 -6.00 30.64 8.98
C ARG A 21 -7.03 29.53 9.12
N ALA A 22 -7.08 28.87 10.27
CA ALA A 22 -8.12 27.87 10.54
C ALA A 22 -9.51 28.49 10.65
N ALA A 23 -9.62 29.65 11.28
CA ALA A 23 -10.86 30.40 11.41
C ALA A 23 -11.41 30.82 10.03
N GLU A 24 -10.53 31.30 9.15
CA GLU A 24 -10.88 31.62 7.75
C GLU A 24 -11.41 30.38 6.99
N ARG A 25 -10.68 29.24 7.06
CA ARG A 25 -11.11 27.97 6.43
C ARG A 25 -12.43 27.45 6.95
N LEU A 26 -12.71 27.67 8.25
CA LEU A 26 -13.95 27.22 8.89
C LEU A 26 -15.09 28.24 8.79
N HIS A 27 -14.86 29.41 8.17
CA HIS A 27 -15.79 30.54 8.12
C HIS A 27 -16.28 30.93 9.51
N ARG A 28 -15.35 31.03 10.49
CA ARG A 28 -15.61 31.36 11.89
C ARG A 28 -14.71 32.51 12.36
N VAL A 29 -15.13 33.18 13.44
CA VAL A 29 -14.26 34.16 14.08
C VAL A 29 -13.17 33.50 14.92
N GLN A 30 -11.99 34.09 14.96
CA GLN A 30 -10.78 33.54 15.60
C GLN A 30 -11.02 33.25 17.11
N SER A 31 -11.76 34.12 17.80
CA SER A 31 -12.09 33.93 19.23
C SER A 31 -12.87 32.66 19.50
N ASN A 32 -13.81 32.30 18.59
CA ASN A 32 -14.58 31.06 18.68
C ASN A 32 -13.69 29.82 18.51
N VAL A 33 -12.79 29.83 17.51
CA VAL A 33 -11.84 28.72 17.29
C VAL A 33 -10.92 28.56 18.51
N THR A 34 -10.38 29.66 19.03
CA THR A 34 -9.53 29.64 20.23
C THR A 34 -10.25 29.05 21.44
N ALA A 35 -11.48 29.50 21.69
CA ALA A 35 -12.28 29.02 22.82
C ALA A 35 -12.59 27.53 22.71
N ARG A 36 -12.91 27.06 21.50
CA ARG A 36 -13.21 25.65 21.28
C ARG A 36 -11.97 24.75 21.40
N VAL A 37 -10.80 25.17 20.91
CA VAL A 37 -9.53 24.46 21.15
C VAL A 37 -9.26 24.34 22.64
N LYS A 38 -9.31 25.46 23.38
CA LYS A 38 -9.12 25.45 24.84
C LYS A 38 -10.11 24.52 25.56
N ARG A 39 -11.39 24.56 25.18
CA ARG A 39 -12.39 23.66 25.76
C ARG A 39 -12.07 22.19 25.49
N LEU A 40 -11.60 21.86 24.29
CA LEU A 40 -11.19 20.49 23.96
C LEU A 40 -9.98 20.06 24.80
N GLU A 41 -8.97 20.92 24.97
CA GLU A 41 -7.81 20.68 25.86
C GLU A 41 -8.22 20.46 27.30
N VAL A 42 -9.12 21.26 27.82
CA VAL A 42 -9.68 21.13 29.20
C VAL A 42 -10.43 19.80 29.34
N GLN A 43 -11.27 19.42 28.36
CA GLN A 43 -12.01 18.15 28.38
C GLN A 43 -11.11 16.91 28.33
N LEU A 44 -9.97 17.01 27.66
CA LEU A 44 -9.00 15.93 27.55
C LEU A 44 -7.92 15.96 28.66
N GLY A 45 -7.85 17.07 29.42
CA GLY A 45 -6.86 17.25 30.50
C GLY A 45 -5.43 17.41 29.99
N VAL A 46 -5.22 17.73 28.71
CA VAL A 46 -3.91 17.87 28.09
C VAL A 46 -3.87 19.02 27.10
N SER A 47 -2.69 19.63 26.93
CA SER A 47 -2.46 20.60 25.85
C SER A 47 -2.22 19.89 24.53
N LEU A 48 -2.92 20.32 23.49
CA LEU A 48 -2.82 19.73 22.13
C LEU A 48 -1.88 20.54 21.24
N PHE A 49 -1.69 21.83 21.58
CA PHE A 49 -0.86 22.74 20.80
C PHE A 49 0.13 23.49 21.68
N VAL A 50 1.29 23.81 21.11
CA VAL A 50 2.28 24.74 21.64
C VAL A 50 2.52 25.86 20.63
N ARG A 51 2.80 27.08 21.15
CA ARG A 51 3.23 28.20 20.30
C ARG A 51 4.72 28.05 19.97
N GLY A 52 5.04 27.81 18.70
CA GLY A 52 6.41 27.80 18.20
C GLY A 52 6.76 29.06 17.42
N ARG A 53 8.04 29.22 17.02
CA ARG A 53 8.52 30.35 16.19
C ARG A 53 7.80 30.46 14.84
N ARG A 54 7.21 29.39 14.33
CA ARG A 54 6.52 29.31 13.04
C ARG A 54 4.99 29.19 13.15
N GLY A 55 4.41 29.41 14.33
CA GLY A 55 2.97 29.31 14.58
C GLY A 55 2.59 28.24 15.58
N MET A 56 1.40 27.67 15.43
CA MET A 56 0.88 26.59 16.27
C MET A 56 1.47 25.24 15.83
N CYS A 57 2.09 24.54 16.78
CA CYS A 57 2.62 23.20 16.58
C CYS A 57 1.89 22.18 17.47
N LEU A 58 1.71 20.96 16.99
CA LEU A 58 1.12 19.88 17.80
C LEU A 58 2.09 19.43 18.90
N THR A 59 1.54 19.21 20.11
CA THR A 59 2.21 18.44 21.17
C THR A 59 2.29 16.95 20.80
N PRO A 60 3.01 16.10 21.53
CA PRO A 60 2.92 14.65 21.41
C PRO A 60 1.48 14.15 21.57
N GLU A 61 0.73 14.71 22.52
CA GLU A 61 -0.70 14.44 22.76
C GLU A 61 -1.55 14.88 21.57
N GLY A 62 -1.28 16.06 21.01
CA GLY A 62 -1.94 16.56 19.80
C GLY A 62 -1.72 15.64 18.60
N LYS A 63 -0.51 15.12 18.40
CA LYS A 63 -0.23 14.14 17.34
C LYS A 63 -1.04 12.86 17.53
N ARG A 64 -1.09 12.33 18.75
CA ARG A 64 -1.93 11.16 19.06
C ARG A 64 -3.41 11.42 18.82
N LEU A 65 -3.90 12.61 19.19
CA LEU A 65 -5.30 12.98 18.93
C LEU A 65 -5.57 13.12 17.42
N THR A 66 -4.60 13.53 16.60
CA THR A 66 -4.76 13.56 15.15
C THR A 66 -5.10 12.18 14.60
N ASP A 67 -4.37 11.14 15.02
CA ASP A 67 -4.61 9.76 14.58
C ASP A 67 -6.01 9.28 14.99
N TYR A 68 -6.43 9.58 16.23
CA TYR A 68 -7.79 9.26 16.69
C TYR A 68 -8.86 10.07 15.95
N ALA A 69 -8.63 11.37 15.72
CA ALA A 69 -9.57 12.23 15.01
C ALA A 69 -9.80 11.75 13.59
N ASP A 70 -8.74 11.36 12.88
CA ASP A 70 -8.82 10.82 11.53
C ASP A 70 -9.69 9.58 11.46
N ARG A 71 -9.50 8.66 12.40
CA ARG A 71 -10.27 7.41 12.49
C ARG A 71 -11.73 7.67 12.82
N LEU A 72 -12.03 8.54 13.77
CA LEU A 72 -13.40 8.87 14.18
C LEU A 72 -14.15 9.61 13.07
N LEU A 73 -13.49 10.55 12.39
CA LEU A 73 -14.08 11.28 11.28
C LEU A 73 -14.31 10.37 10.06
N ALA A 74 -13.37 9.46 9.77
CA ALA A 74 -13.53 8.47 8.71
C ALA A 74 -14.69 7.52 9.02
N LEU A 75 -14.82 7.04 10.25
CA LEU A 75 -15.92 6.16 10.66
C LEU A 75 -17.29 6.87 10.60
N ALA A 76 -17.35 8.15 11.00
CA ALA A 76 -18.58 8.94 10.90
C ALA A 76 -19.00 9.17 9.44
N GLU A 77 -18.04 9.40 8.56
CA GLU A 77 -18.31 9.56 7.11
C GLU A 77 -18.71 8.21 6.48
N GLU A 78 -18.07 7.11 6.89
CA GLU A 78 -18.47 5.76 6.50
C GLU A 78 -19.93 5.48 6.88
N ALA A 79 -20.31 5.73 8.13
CA ALA A 79 -21.69 5.54 8.59
C ALA A 79 -22.69 6.42 7.81
N ARG A 80 -22.33 7.67 7.54
CA ARG A 80 -23.16 8.58 6.74
C ARG A 80 -23.30 8.11 5.28
N SER A 81 -22.22 7.61 4.70
CA SER A 81 -22.20 7.07 3.34
C SER A 81 -23.02 5.77 3.24
N ASP A 82 -22.90 4.89 4.23
CA ASP A 82 -23.60 3.61 4.23
C ASP A 82 -25.11 3.77 4.39
N LEU A 83 -25.54 4.70 5.24
CA LEU A 83 -26.96 4.93 5.53
C LEU A 83 -27.65 5.87 4.54
N GLY A 84 -26.95 6.79 3.90
CA GLY A 84 -27.53 7.92 3.18
C GLY A 84 -27.35 7.95 1.67
N ALA A 85 -26.44 7.17 1.09
CA ALA A 85 -26.12 7.25 -0.34
C ALA A 85 -26.39 5.94 -1.07
N ARG A 86 -26.93 6.03 -2.29
CA ARG A 86 -27.02 4.87 -3.21
C ARG A 86 -25.67 4.52 -3.84
N GLU A 87 -24.75 5.48 -3.96
CA GLU A 87 -23.43 5.33 -4.61
C GLU A 87 -22.29 5.58 -3.65
N PRO A 88 -21.14 4.90 -3.85
CA PRO A 88 -19.89 5.15 -3.11
C PRO A 88 -19.44 6.61 -3.25
N ARG A 89 -19.13 7.26 -2.13
CA ARG A 89 -18.65 8.65 -2.07
C ARG A 89 -17.74 8.86 -0.87
N GLY A 90 -17.08 10.01 -0.81
CA GLY A 90 -16.15 10.34 0.28
C GLY A 90 -14.75 9.82 0.02
N ARG A 91 -13.97 9.62 1.07
CA ARG A 91 -12.54 9.29 1.00
C ARG A 91 -12.31 7.78 1.12
N LEU A 92 -11.57 7.21 0.18
CA LEU A 92 -11.11 5.82 0.19
C LEU A 92 -9.58 5.78 0.28
N GLN A 93 -9.05 5.38 1.42
CA GLN A 93 -7.61 5.21 1.63
C GLN A 93 -7.21 3.78 1.32
N ILE A 94 -6.37 3.60 0.32
CA ILE A 94 -5.90 2.29 -0.14
C ILE A 94 -4.41 2.18 0.14
N GLY A 95 -4.02 1.13 0.87
CA GLY A 95 -2.62 0.72 0.99
C GLY A 95 -2.22 -0.21 -0.15
N SER A 96 -1.00 -0.14 -0.63
CA SER A 96 -0.49 -1.08 -1.64
C SER A 96 1.01 -1.31 -1.52
N MET A 97 1.43 -2.54 -1.83
CA MET A 97 2.83 -2.76 -2.14
C MET A 97 3.23 -1.93 -3.37
N GLU A 98 4.48 -1.49 -3.40
CA GLU A 98 5.00 -0.62 -4.47
C GLU A 98 4.86 -1.27 -5.86
N SER A 99 5.17 -2.58 -5.99
CA SER A 99 5.00 -3.31 -7.26
C SER A 99 3.56 -3.29 -7.79
N THR A 100 2.60 -3.51 -6.91
CA THR A 100 1.18 -3.52 -7.26
C THR A 100 0.69 -2.12 -7.62
N ALA A 101 1.11 -1.11 -6.84
CA ALA A 101 0.79 0.29 -7.10
C ALA A 101 1.29 0.76 -8.47
N ALA A 102 2.52 0.37 -8.83
CA ALA A 102 3.14 0.79 -10.08
C ALA A 102 2.55 0.10 -11.34
N VAL A 103 2.12 -1.16 -11.22
CA VAL A 103 1.80 -1.98 -12.41
C VAL A 103 0.31 -2.28 -12.55
N HIS A 104 -0.36 -2.60 -11.44
CA HIS A 104 -1.72 -3.14 -11.49
C HIS A 104 -2.81 -2.15 -11.10
N LEU A 105 -2.49 -1.21 -10.21
CA LEU A 105 -3.50 -0.26 -9.73
C LEU A 105 -3.88 0.83 -10.71
N PRO A 106 -3.05 1.34 -11.63
CA PRO A 106 -3.44 2.43 -12.52
C PRO A 106 -4.74 2.15 -13.28
N ASP A 107 -4.88 0.98 -13.92
CA ASP A 107 -6.09 0.61 -14.65
C ASP A 107 -7.30 0.41 -13.72
N LEU A 108 -7.08 -0.18 -12.55
CA LEU A 108 -8.14 -0.40 -11.56
C LEU A 108 -8.65 0.94 -11.01
N LEU A 109 -7.75 1.85 -10.67
CA LEU A 109 -8.08 3.18 -10.15
C LEU A 109 -8.74 4.07 -11.20
N SER A 110 -8.30 3.98 -12.45
CA SER A 110 -8.95 4.65 -13.58
C SER A 110 -10.42 4.23 -13.72
N ARG A 111 -10.68 2.92 -13.65
CA ARG A 111 -12.05 2.38 -13.70
C ARG A 111 -12.88 2.80 -12.48
N LEU A 112 -12.27 2.74 -11.28
CA LEU A 112 -12.94 3.17 -10.05
C LEU A 112 -13.35 4.65 -10.14
N HIS A 113 -12.44 5.52 -10.59
CA HIS A 113 -12.69 6.95 -10.77
C HIS A 113 -13.76 7.24 -11.83
N ALA A 114 -13.71 6.51 -12.96
CA ALA A 114 -14.71 6.67 -14.01
C ALA A 114 -16.12 6.27 -13.56
N THR A 115 -16.22 5.24 -12.70
CA THR A 115 -17.50 4.71 -12.22
C THR A 115 -18.05 5.53 -11.05
N TYR A 116 -17.18 5.99 -10.12
CA TYR A 116 -17.59 6.66 -8.87
C TYR A 116 -16.88 8.01 -8.72
N ARG A 117 -17.36 9.01 -9.44
CA ARG A 117 -16.75 10.36 -9.50
C ARG A 117 -16.72 11.11 -8.17
N ALA A 118 -17.61 10.76 -7.24
CA ALA A 118 -17.70 11.37 -5.91
C ALA A 118 -16.76 10.70 -4.89
N LEU A 119 -15.92 9.72 -5.32
CA LEU A 119 -14.99 9.00 -4.48
C LEU A 119 -13.59 9.62 -4.61
N GLU A 120 -13.07 10.16 -3.51
CA GLU A 120 -11.69 10.62 -3.39
C GLU A 120 -10.78 9.46 -2.99
N VAL A 121 -9.93 9.02 -3.90
CA VAL A 121 -8.99 7.90 -3.63
C VAL A 121 -7.63 8.43 -3.21
N GLN A 122 -7.14 7.91 -2.08
CA GLN A 122 -5.78 8.14 -1.62
C GLN A 122 -5.02 6.83 -1.57
N LEU A 123 -3.81 6.83 -2.16
CA LEU A 123 -2.94 5.66 -2.22
C LEU A 123 -1.72 5.87 -1.33
N VAL A 124 -1.49 4.90 -0.45
CA VAL A 124 -0.30 4.82 0.42
C VAL A 124 0.49 3.57 0.04
N THR A 125 1.80 3.69 -0.13
CA THR A 125 2.65 2.54 -0.40
C THR A 125 3.40 2.09 0.85
N GLY A 126 3.61 0.75 0.96
CA GLY A 126 4.30 0.17 2.10
C GLY A 126 4.63 -1.31 1.91
N THR A 127 5.22 -1.91 2.95
CA THR A 127 5.41 -3.35 3.02
C THR A 127 4.11 -4.05 3.43
N SER A 128 3.94 -5.34 3.08
CA SER A 128 2.73 -6.09 3.48
C SER A 128 2.47 -6.02 4.99
N GLY A 129 3.52 -6.16 5.81
CA GLY A 129 3.38 -6.09 7.27
C GLY A 129 2.93 -4.71 7.77
N SER A 130 3.52 -3.62 7.24
CA SER A 130 3.12 -2.26 7.64
C SER A 130 1.70 -1.91 7.19
N LEU A 131 1.31 -2.35 5.99
CA LEU A 131 -0.03 -2.12 5.47
C LEU A 131 -1.11 -2.88 6.25
N ILE A 132 -0.85 -4.11 6.67
CA ILE A 132 -1.75 -4.87 7.55
C ILE A 132 -1.89 -4.17 8.91
N ALA A 133 -0.80 -3.66 9.49
CA ALA A 133 -0.86 -2.89 10.73
C ALA A 133 -1.72 -1.63 10.58
N GLN A 134 -1.53 -0.84 9.52
CA GLN A 134 -2.33 0.34 9.21
C GLN A 134 -3.81 0.00 8.96
N LEU A 135 -4.10 -1.11 8.27
CA LEU A 135 -5.45 -1.58 8.04
C LEU A 135 -6.17 -1.91 9.36
N ARG A 136 -5.49 -2.59 10.28
CA ARG A 136 -6.02 -2.89 11.63
C ARG A 136 -6.18 -1.64 12.48
N ALA A 137 -5.25 -0.71 12.36
CA ALA A 137 -5.36 0.59 13.02
C ALA A 137 -6.50 1.47 12.47
N GLY A 138 -7.07 1.12 11.28
CA GLY A 138 -8.10 1.91 10.62
C GLY A 138 -7.57 3.17 9.92
N GLU A 139 -6.24 3.24 9.71
CA GLU A 139 -5.59 4.33 8.97
C GLU A 139 -5.82 4.21 7.46
N ILE A 140 -5.98 2.96 6.97
CA ILE A 140 -6.39 2.66 5.59
C ILE A 140 -7.63 1.77 5.58
N SER A 141 -8.41 1.86 4.51
CA SER A 141 -9.69 1.13 4.36
C SER A 141 -9.49 -0.26 3.76
N ALA A 142 -8.54 -0.40 2.85
CA ALA A 142 -8.18 -1.66 2.20
C ALA A 142 -6.70 -1.67 1.84
N ALA A 143 -6.11 -2.86 1.65
CA ALA A 143 -4.70 -3.02 1.33
C ALA A 143 -4.46 -4.08 0.26
N PHE A 144 -3.57 -3.80 -0.70
CA PHE A 144 -3.04 -4.81 -1.61
C PHE A 144 -1.71 -5.32 -1.07
N VAL A 145 -1.71 -6.57 -0.59
CA VAL A 145 -0.57 -7.20 0.08
C VAL A 145 -0.32 -8.60 -0.47
N SER A 146 0.86 -9.14 -0.24
CA SER A 146 1.21 -10.52 -0.57
C SER A 146 1.57 -11.29 0.72
N GLY A 147 1.37 -12.59 0.69
CA GLY A 147 1.64 -13.48 1.80
C GLY A 147 0.45 -14.36 2.15
N ASP A 148 0.56 -15.11 3.22
CA ASP A 148 -0.51 -15.94 3.77
C ASP A 148 -1.36 -15.08 4.72
N ILE A 149 -2.58 -14.78 4.30
CA ILE A 149 -3.52 -13.94 5.06
C ILE A 149 -4.60 -14.89 5.60
N ARG A 150 -4.47 -15.31 6.86
CA ARG A 150 -5.41 -16.23 7.52
C ARG A 150 -6.01 -15.68 8.80
N GLU A 151 -5.95 -14.37 8.98
CA GLU A 151 -6.46 -13.74 10.19
C GLU A 151 -7.99 -13.64 10.16
N PRO A 152 -8.68 -13.99 11.27
CA PRO A 152 -10.15 -14.02 11.32
C PRO A 152 -10.80 -12.64 11.26
N ASP A 153 -10.04 -11.59 11.60
CA ASP A 153 -10.47 -10.19 11.55
C ASP A 153 -10.34 -9.55 10.15
N LEU A 154 -9.78 -10.31 9.17
CA LEU A 154 -9.54 -9.85 7.82
C LEU A 154 -10.25 -10.73 6.77
N ILE A 155 -10.66 -10.10 5.67
CA ILE A 155 -11.12 -10.76 4.45
C ILE A 155 -10.11 -10.48 3.36
N ALA A 156 -9.68 -11.53 2.66
CA ALA A 156 -8.72 -11.46 1.56
C ALA A 156 -9.35 -11.97 0.26
N ASP A 157 -9.50 -11.09 -0.71
CA ASP A 157 -9.94 -11.42 -2.07
C ASP A 157 -8.68 -11.53 -2.98
N PRO A 158 -8.50 -12.61 -3.78
CA PRO A 158 -7.37 -12.72 -4.69
C PRO A 158 -7.45 -11.65 -5.79
N ALA A 159 -6.38 -10.87 -5.95
CA ALA A 159 -6.34 -9.74 -6.88
C ALA A 159 -5.43 -10.00 -8.08
N PHE A 160 -4.17 -10.36 -7.85
CA PHE A 160 -3.15 -10.52 -8.88
C PHE A 160 -2.24 -11.71 -8.57
N ILE A 161 -1.59 -12.23 -9.60
CA ILE A 161 -0.52 -13.23 -9.44
C ILE A 161 0.75 -12.63 -10.00
N GLU A 162 1.80 -12.61 -9.18
CA GLU A 162 3.13 -12.14 -9.55
C GLU A 162 4.11 -13.31 -9.69
N GLU A 163 4.97 -13.24 -10.69
CA GLU A 163 6.11 -14.12 -10.85
C GLU A 163 7.38 -13.38 -10.47
N LEU A 164 8.06 -13.81 -9.40
CA LEU A 164 9.36 -13.26 -9.04
C LEU A 164 10.46 -13.85 -9.94
N VAL A 165 11.34 -12.99 -10.41
CA VAL A 165 12.52 -13.36 -11.19
C VAL A 165 13.78 -12.83 -10.52
N LEU A 166 14.88 -13.59 -10.60
CA LEU A 166 16.20 -13.13 -10.21
C LEU A 166 16.71 -12.12 -11.24
N ILE A 167 17.17 -10.96 -10.78
CA ILE A 167 17.77 -9.94 -11.64
C ILE A 167 19.24 -9.73 -11.27
N THR A 168 20.07 -9.61 -12.31
CA THR A 168 21.51 -9.44 -12.22
C THR A 168 22.03 -8.42 -13.21
N HIS A 169 23.27 -7.99 -13.02
CA HIS A 169 23.99 -7.17 -13.98
C HIS A 169 24.11 -7.91 -15.35
N PRO A 170 24.11 -7.20 -16.50
CA PRO A 170 24.18 -7.79 -17.85
C PRO A 170 25.41 -8.66 -18.12
N SER A 171 26.49 -8.50 -17.38
CA SER A 171 27.67 -9.39 -17.47
C SER A 171 27.37 -10.84 -17.06
N THR A 172 26.29 -11.06 -16.28
CA THR A 172 25.86 -12.39 -15.84
C THR A 172 24.97 -13.01 -16.92
N ARG A 173 25.59 -13.64 -17.91
CA ARG A 173 24.87 -14.18 -19.09
C ARG A 173 24.09 -15.46 -18.83
N ARG A 174 24.50 -16.26 -17.84
CA ARG A 174 23.85 -17.54 -17.48
C ARG A 174 23.07 -17.39 -16.19
N PRO A 175 21.93 -18.12 -16.03
CA PRO A 175 21.23 -18.16 -14.76
C PRO A 175 22.19 -18.58 -13.63
N PRO A 176 22.38 -17.73 -12.59
CA PRO A 176 23.24 -18.08 -11.47
C PRO A 176 22.67 -19.30 -10.73
N ARG A 177 23.56 -20.20 -10.30
CA ARG A 177 23.21 -21.20 -9.30
C ARG A 177 23.07 -20.52 -7.93
N PRO A 178 22.32 -21.10 -6.99
CA PRO A 178 22.26 -20.54 -5.64
C PRO A 178 23.65 -20.27 -5.03
N THR A 179 24.60 -21.18 -5.22
CA THR A 179 25.99 -21.04 -4.74
C THR A 179 26.72 -19.83 -5.29
N ASP A 180 26.40 -19.38 -6.50
CA ASP A 180 27.03 -18.22 -7.14
C ASP A 180 26.56 -16.88 -6.50
N LEU A 181 25.53 -16.93 -5.65
CA LEU A 181 24.98 -15.79 -4.92
C LEU A 181 25.58 -15.64 -3.50
N ARG A 182 26.34 -16.64 -3.02
CA ARG A 182 26.83 -16.74 -1.63
C ARG A 182 27.59 -15.49 -1.17
N ASP A 183 28.49 -14.99 -2.01
CA ASP A 183 29.38 -13.88 -1.68
C ASP A 183 28.92 -12.54 -2.26
N LYS A 184 27.68 -12.51 -2.76
CA LYS A 184 27.10 -11.31 -3.40
C LYS A 184 26.12 -10.60 -2.48
N THR A 185 26.04 -9.27 -2.64
CA THR A 185 25.05 -8.44 -1.94
C THR A 185 23.64 -8.71 -2.45
N LEU A 186 22.70 -8.96 -1.56
CA LEU A 186 21.29 -8.97 -1.88
C LEU A 186 20.74 -7.53 -1.85
N VAL A 187 20.23 -7.04 -2.96
CA VAL A 187 19.49 -5.77 -3.01
C VAL A 187 18.01 -6.08 -2.82
N ALA A 188 17.39 -5.61 -1.76
CA ALA A 188 16.01 -5.94 -1.40
C ALA A 188 15.28 -4.78 -0.71
N PHE A 189 13.96 -4.86 -0.64
CA PHE A 189 13.20 -3.94 0.21
C PHE A 189 13.50 -4.14 1.69
N GLY A 190 13.11 -3.18 2.53
CA GLY A 190 13.26 -3.24 3.97
C GLY A 190 12.54 -4.43 4.63
N ALA A 191 12.72 -4.57 5.94
CA ALA A 191 12.01 -5.58 6.73
C ALA A 191 10.50 -5.46 6.59
N GLY A 192 9.77 -6.60 6.66
CA GLY A 192 8.32 -6.65 6.45
C GLY A 192 7.90 -6.82 4.98
N CYS A 193 8.85 -6.81 4.02
CA CYS A 193 8.57 -7.15 2.63
C CYS A 193 8.43 -8.68 2.46
N THR A 194 7.25 -9.14 2.07
CA THR A 194 6.96 -10.58 1.86
C THR A 194 7.85 -11.20 0.78
N TYR A 195 8.15 -10.47 -0.29
CA TYR A 195 9.03 -10.97 -1.34
C TYR A 195 10.45 -11.18 -0.83
N ARG A 196 10.95 -10.24 -0.01
CA ARG A 196 12.26 -10.40 0.66
C ARG A 196 12.28 -11.63 1.56
N ALA A 197 11.26 -11.79 2.42
CA ALA A 197 11.18 -12.96 3.31
C ALA A 197 11.16 -14.28 2.53
N CYS A 198 10.43 -14.35 1.42
CA CYS A 198 10.40 -15.50 0.51
C CYS A 198 11.81 -15.81 -0.05
N VAL A 199 12.53 -14.80 -0.51
CA VAL A 199 13.89 -14.94 -1.06
C VAL A 199 14.89 -15.37 0.04
N GLU A 200 14.84 -14.75 1.21
CA GLU A 200 15.72 -15.10 2.35
C GLU A 200 15.48 -16.54 2.81
N THR A 201 14.21 -16.98 2.88
CA THR A 201 13.83 -18.37 3.20
C THR A 201 14.40 -19.35 2.17
N TRP A 202 14.27 -19.02 0.88
CA TRP A 202 14.81 -19.87 -0.18
C TRP A 202 16.33 -19.95 -0.14
N LEU A 203 17.03 -18.84 0.06
CA LEU A 203 18.50 -18.83 0.21
C LEU A 203 18.94 -19.64 1.43
N ALA A 204 18.26 -19.48 2.56
CA ALA A 204 18.54 -20.24 3.78
C ALA A 204 18.38 -21.75 3.58
N ALA A 205 17.35 -22.18 2.84
CA ALA A 205 17.14 -23.59 2.48
C ALA A 205 18.29 -24.17 1.61
N GLN A 206 19.05 -23.31 0.91
CA GLN A 206 20.25 -23.66 0.15
C GLN A 206 21.55 -23.50 0.98
N GLY A 207 21.45 -23.22 2.28
CA GLY A 207 22.60 -22.95 3.14
C GLY A 207 23.33 -21.66 2.81
N ILE A 208 22.63 -20.69 2.22
CA ILE A 208 23.20 -19.41 1.80
C ILE A 208 22.64 -18.28 2.66
N ARG A 209 23.56 -17.49 3.22
CA ARG A 209 23.26 -16.21 3.87
C ARG A 209 24.02 -15.12 3.13
N PRO A 210 23.33 -14.15 2.50
CA PRO A 210 24.00 -13.04 1.85
C PRO A 210 24.89 -12.30 2.87
N PRO A 211 26.16 -11.98 2.53
CA PRO A 211 27.06 -11.28 3.46
C PRO A 211 26.59 -9.86 3.76
N ARG A 212 25.82 -9.28 2.84
CA ARG A 212 25.22 -7.95 2.96
C ARG A 212 23.85 -7.93 2.31
N THR A 213 22.92 -7.20 2.95
CA THR A 213 21.65 -6.81 2.34
C THR A 213 21.62 -5.29 2.18
N PHE A 214 21.47 -4.83 0.95
CA PHE A 214 21.33 -3.41 0.64
C PHE A 214 19.83 -3.10 0.53
N ALA A 215 19.32 -2.36 1.51
CA ALA A 215 17.89 -2.03 1.57
C ALA A 215 17.55 -0.86 0.65
N VAL A 216 16.50 -1.02 -0.16
CA VAL A 216 15.94 0.01 -1.05
C VAL A 216 14.46 0.19 -0.78
N ALA A 217 13.91 1.35 -1.17
CA ALA A 217 12.49 1.67 -0.99
C ALA A 217 11.70 1.69 -2.30
N SER A 218 12.34 1.46 -3.45
CA SER A 218 11.68 1.45 -4.76
C SER A 218 12.34 0.46 -5.72
N TYR A 219 11.57 -0.04 -6.68
CA TYR A 219 12.10 -0.87 -7.76
C TYR A 219 13.01 -0.07 -8.71
N HIS A 220 12.77 1.23 -8.86
CA HIS A 220 13.67 2.08 -9.65
C HIS A 220 15.08 2.08 -9.06
N ALA A 221 15.23 2.32 -7.75
CA ALA A 221 16.52 2.25 -7.06
C ALA A 221 17.12 0.84 -7.12
N MET A 222 16.30 -0.22 -6.96
CA MET A 222 16.74 -1.60 -7.08
C MET A 222 17.37 -1.87 -8.46
N LEU A 223 16.69 -1.52 -9.53
CA LEU A 223 17.17 -1.74 -10.89
C LEU A 223 18.45 -0.95 -11.18
N ALA A 224 18.53 0.30 -10.72
CA ALA A 224 19.74 1.12 -10.84
C ALA A 224 20.94 0.50 -10.12
N CYS A 225 20.74 -0.03 -8.89
CA CYS A 225 21.79 -0.73 -8.16
C CYS A 225 22.26 -2.00 -8.89
N ILE A 226 21.34 -2.77 -9.46
CA ILE A 226 21.69 -3.97 -10.21
C ILE A 226 22.43 -3.62 -11.51
N ALA A 227 21.99 -2.58 -12.22
CA ALA A 227 22.68 -2.07 -13.41
C ALA A 227 24.10 -1.55 -13.09
N ALA A 228 24.31 -1.01 -11.88
CA ALA A 228 25.63 -0.61 -11.36
C ALA A 228 26.45 -1.77 -10.77
N ASN A 229 25.98 -3.03 -10.92
CA ASN A 229 26.65 -4.24 -10.43
C ASN A 229 26.90 -4.28 -8.91
N VAL A 230 25.98 -3.68 -8.11
CA VAL A 230 26.05 -3.73 -6.64
C VAL A 230 25.82 -5.14 -6.10
N GLY A 231 25.02 -5.96 -6.81
CA GLY A 231 24.70 -7.31 -6.38
C GLY A 231 23.63 -7.97 -7.24
N TYR A 232 22.72 -8.67 -6.58
CA TYR A 232 21.55 -9.30 -7.21
C TYR A 232 20.27 -8.95 -6.46
N ALA A 233 19.14 -9.07 -7.13
CA ALA A 233 17.83 -8.85 -6.52
C ALA A 233 16.78 -9.82 -7.07
N PHE A 234 15.61 -9.85 -6.42
CA PHE A 234 14.44 -10.49 -6.96
C PHE A 234 13.33 -9.44 -7.11
N ALA A 235 12.69 -9.45 -8.26
CA ALA A 235 11.61 -8.51 -8.56
C ALA A 235 10.47 -9.20 -9.30
N PRO A 236 9.24 -8.69 -9.18
CA PRO A 236 8.13 -9.13 -10.03
C PRO A 236 8.45 -8.92 -11.51
N ARG A 237 8.16 -9.92 -12.32
CA ARG A 237 8.34 -9.83 -13.79
C ARG A 237 7.52 -8.69 -14.38
N SER A 238 6.35 -8.41 -13.83
CA SER A 238 5.46 -7.32 -14.24
C SER A 238 6.14 -5.96 -14.12
N VAL A 239 6.85 -5.71 -13.00
CA VAL A 239 7.62 -4.48 -12.76
C VAL A 239 8.73 -4.31 -13.81
N LEU A 240 9.46 -5.39 -14.12
CA LEU A 240 10.48 -5.33 -15.16
C LEU A 240 9.91 -5.00 -16.53
N ARG A 241 8.75 -5.57 -16.87
CA ARG A 241 8.09 -5.29 -18.17
C ARG A 241 7.65 -3.84 -18.28
N ALA A 242 7.22 -3.24 -17.19
CA ALA A 242 6.74 -1.86 -17.13
C ALA A 242 7.90 -0.83 -17.04
N SER A 243 9.11 -1.28 -16.67
CA SER A 243 10.25 -0.37 -16.45
C SER A 243 11.02 -0.08 -17.74
N SER A 244 11.35 1.19 -17.96
CA SER A 244 12.29 1.63 -19.01
C SER A 244 13.72 1.13 -18.75
N ALA A 245 14.09 0.88 -17.48
CA ALA A 245 15.40 0.36 -17.10
C ALA A 245 15.58 -1.16 -17.35
N ARG A 246 14.58 -1.84 -17.94
CA ARG A 246 14.62 -3.27 -18.23
C ARG A 246 15.87 -3.70 -19.03
N ALA A 247 16.30 -2.90 -19.98
CA ALA A 247 17.45 -3.20 -20.83
C ALA A 247 18.80 -3.17 -20.07
N ALA A 248 18.85 -2.54 -18.90
CA ALA A 248 20.06 -2.39 -18.10
C ALA A 248 20.31 -3.57 -17.12
N VAL A 249 19.43 -4.59 -17.11
CA VAL A 249 19.53 -5.76 -16.24
C VAL A 249 19.15 -7.04 -16.98
N VAL A 250 19.59 -8.19 -16.47
CA VAL A 250 19.18 -9.51 -16.99
C VAL A 250 18.30 -10.21 -15.97
N ALA A 251 17.17 -10.73 -16.46
CA ALA A 251 16.22 -11.50 -15.66
C ALA A 251 16.40 -12.99 -15.90
N HIS A 252 16.52 -13.75 -14.82
CA HIS A 252 16.63 -15.20 -14.85
C HIS A 252 15.46 -15.83 -14.10
N ARG A 253 14.98 -16.97 -14.56
CA ARG A 253 14.03 -17.82 -13.82
C ARG A 253 14.82 -18.72 -12.88
N PRO A 254 14.68 -18.57 -11.56
CA PRO A 254 15.30 -19.50 -10.62
C PRO A 254 14.64 -20.87 -10.75
N ASN A 255 15.45 -21.94 -10.71
CA ASN A 255 14.95 -23.32 -10.75
C ASN A 255 14.37 -23.71 -9.36
N HIS A 256 13.38 -24.59 -9.35
CA HIS A 256 12.88 -25.35 -8.18
C HIS A 256 12.18 -24.57 -7.06
N HIS A 257 11.55 -23.42 -7.33
CA HIS A 257 10.71 -22.74 -6.34
C HIS A 257 9.43 -22.19 -6.98
N PRO A 258 8.27 -22.24 -6.30
CA PRO A 258 7.06 -21.58 -6.77
C PRO A 258 7.20 -20.06 -6.60
N TRP A 259 7.90 -19.43 -7.56
CA TRP A 259 8.11 -17.97 -7.58
C TRP A 259 6.85 -17.19 -7.98
N ARG A 260 5.70 -17.84 -7.90
CA ARG A 260 4.38 -17.22 -8.13
C ARG A 260 3.76 -16.90 -6.79
N MET A 261 3.48 -15.64 -6.58
CA MET A 261 2.89 -15.13 -5.35
C MET A 261 1.57 -14.43 -5.63
N THR A 262 0.57 -14.72 -4.82
CA THR A 262 -0.72 -14.04 -4.92
C THR A 262 -0.65 -12.71 -4.17
N THR A 263 -1.10 -11.66 -4.84
CA THR A 263 -1.45 -10.38 -4.21
C THR A 263 -2.93 -10.41 -3.90
N TRP A 264 -3.25 -10.11 -2.65
CA TRP A 264 -4.59 -10.09 -2.10
C TRP A 264 -5.06 -8.66 -1.91
N LEU A 265 -6.32 -8.37 -2.20
CA LEU A 265 -7.01 -7.23 -1.63
C LEU A 265 -7.52 -7.65 -0.25
N VAL A 266 -7.00 -7.00 0.78
CA VAL A 266 -7.34 -7.29 2.18
C VAL A 266 -8.12 -6.11 2.76
N ARG A 267 -9.18 -6.43 3.50
CA ARG A 267 -10.04 -5.48 4.22
C ARG A 267 -10.46 -6.04 5.56
N ARG A 268 -10.89 -5.20 6.49
CA ARG A 268 -11.43 -5.67 7.77
C ARG A 268 -12.73 -6.43 7.55
N ALA A 269 -12.95 -7.50 8.32
CA ALA A 269 -14.14 -8.33 8.19
C ALA A 269 -15.44 -7.61 8.56
N ASN A 270 -15.35 -6.63 9.44
CA ASN A 270 -16.48 -5.79 9.88
C ASN A 270 -16.67 -4.51 9.02
N ASP A 271 -15.85 -4.28 8.00
CA ASP A 271 -15.95 -3.11 7.13
C ASP A 271 -17.17 -3.24 6.20
N ARG A 272 -18.12 -2.35 6.36
CA ARG A 272 -19.37 -2.28 5.58
C ARG A 272 -19.34 -1.15 4.55
N SER A 273 -18.24 -0.41 4.44
CA SER A 273 -18.09 0.72 3.54
C SER A 273 -18.40 0.35 2.09
N ARG A 274 -19.31 1.08 1.48
CA ARG A 274 -19.67 0.90 0.06
C ARG A 274 -18.49 1.17 -0.86
N ALA A 275 -17.58 2.07 -0.48
CA ALA A 275 -16.37 2.36 -1.24
C ALA A 275 -15.42 1.15 -1.28
N VAL A 276 -15.23 0.47 -0.13
CA VAL A 276 -14.43 -0.76 -0.05
C VAL A 276 -15.11 -1.92 -0.79
N GLN A 277 -16.43 -2.04 -0.68
CA GLN A 277 -17.19 -3.06 -1.42
C GLN A 277 -17.10 -2.85 -2.94
N ALA A 278 -17.19 -1.61 -3.42
CA ALA A 278 -17.04 -1.27 -4.83
C ALA A 278 -15.63 -1.60 -5.34
N LEU A 279 -14.60 -1.29 -4.56
CA LEU A 279 -13.23 -1.68 -4.89
C LEU A 279 -13.09 -3.21 -4.97
N ALA A 280 -13.61 -3.95 -3.98
CA ALA A 280 -13.55 -5.41 -3.96
C ALA A 280 -14.28 -6.03 -5.15
N GLU A 281 -15.42 -5.47 -5.55
CA GLU A 281 -16.15 -5.95 -6.73
C GLU A 281 -15.37 -5.72 -8.03
N LEU A 282 -14.74 -4.56 -8.20
CA LEU A 282 -13.89 -4.29 -9.37
C LEU A 282 -12.69 -5.23 -9.42
N VAL A 283 -12.08 -5.56 -8.27
CA VAL A 283 -10.97 -6.53 -8.18
C VAL A 283 -11.45 -7.92 -8.59
N ARG A 284 -12.59 -8.39 -8.05
CA ARG A 284 -13.16 -9.69 -8.42
C ARG A 284 -13.50 -9.78 -9.92
N GLN A 285 -14.06 -8.72 -10.50
CA GLN A 285 -14.34 -8.65 -11.94
C GLN A 285 -13.05 -8.72 -12.77
N ALA A 286 -12.00 -7.99 -12.35
CA ALA A 286 -10.70 -8.02 -13.03
C ALA A 286 -10.04 -9.41 -12.93
N ALA A 287 -10.16 -10.09 -11.80
CA ALA A 287 -9.63 -11.44 -11.60
C ALA A 287 -10.35 -12.47 -12.49
N ARG A 288 -11.69 -12.38 -12.62
CA ARG A 288 -12.49 -13.26 -13.52
C ARG A 288 -12.10 -13.10 -14.98
N ARG A 289 -11.92 -11.87 -15.46
CA ARG A 289 -11.49 -11.59 -16.86
C ARG A 289 -10.12 -12.21 -17.16
N ARG A 290 -9.16 -12.11 -16.23
CA ARG A 290 -7.83 -12.72 -16.40
C ARG A 290 -7.86 -14.26 -16.32
N GLY A 291 -8.82 -14.85 -15.62
CA GLY A 291 -9.06 -16.28 -15.58
C GLY A 291 -9.59 -16.81 -16.91
N SER A 292 -10.49 -16.09 -17.59
CA SER A 292 -11.03 -16.44 -18.90
C SER A 292 -9.99 -16.37 -20.01
N ASP A 293 -9.07 -15.41 -19.98
CA ASP A 293 -8.02 -15.25 -20.99
C ASP A 293 -6.95 -16.37 -20.95
N ARG A 294 -6.78 -17.04 -19.79
CA ARG A 294 -5.86 -18.19 -19.65
C ARG A 294 -6.37 -19.50 -20.26
N TRP A 295 -7.67 -19.65 -20.45
CA TRP A 295 -8.25 -20.83 -21.10
C TRP A 295 -8.20 -20.77 -22.63
N GLY A 296 -7.92 -19.57 -23.20
CA GLY A 296 -7.80 -19.37 -24.66
C GLY A 296 -6.40 -19.69 -25.24
N GLU A 297 -5.34 -19.63 -24.44
CA GLU A 297 -3.96 -19.80 -24.96
C GLU A 297 -3.41 -21.23 -24.85
N ASP A 298 -4.02 -22.13 -24.07
CA ASP A 298 -3.61 -23.55 -23.91
C ASP A 298 -4.58 -24.55 -24.53
N GLY A 299 -5.31 -24.17 -25.58
CA GLY A 299 -6.06 -25.11 -26.40
C GLY A 299 -5.09 -26.08 -27.10
N PRO A 300 -5.34 -27.43 -27.05
CA PRO A 300 -4.42 -28.39 -27.65
C PRO A 300 -4.31 -28.14 -29.16
N ARG A 301 -3.11 -27.80 -29.63
CA ARG A 301 -2.79 -27.80 -31.05
C ARG A 301 -3.05 -29.21 -31.55
N ARG A 302 -4.17 -29.41 -32.24
CA ARG A 302 -4.45 -30.62 -32.96
C ARG A 302 -3.32 -30.85 -34.01
N SER A 303 -2.50 -31.83 -33.70
CA SER A 303 -1.57 -32.37 -34.67
C SER A 303 -2.38 -33.00 -35.83
N GLY A 304 -2.53 -32.24 -36.92
CA GLY A 304 -2.99 -32.78 -38.17
C GLY A 304 -1.88 -33.65 -38.76
N ARG A 305 -2.10 -34.94 -38.73
CA ARG A 305 -1.37 -35.88 -39.59
C ARG A 305 -1.88 -35.67 -41.03
N ARG A 306 -0.98 -35.46 -41.95
CA ARG A 306 -0.92 -36.13 -43.28
C ARG A 306 0.54 -36.32 -43.65
#